data_4d137c8c325fa179cfe9bc865ccd36d7
#
_entry.id   4d137c8c325fa179cfe9bc865ccd36d7
#
_cell.length_a   1.000
_cell.length_b   1.000
_cell.length_c   1.000
_cell.angle_alpha   90.00
_cell.angle_beta   90.00
_cell.angle_gamma   90.00
#
_symmetry.space_group_name_H-M   'P 1'
#
loop_
_entity.id
_entity.type
_entity.pdbx_description
1 polymer ?
#
loop_
_entity_poly.entity_id
_entity_poly.type
_entity_poly.pdbx_seq_one_letter_code
_entity_poly.pdbx_strand_id
1 'polypeptide(L)'
;MNKQTNIYRNYIFYHLADGRILASMPTVGDMIFENETEFKAYIDGYLITQEHFKLIEDELRHAVAKHPKFCEGFTDDLTGMMWQEREEKVKARNAHHAPTAESVLMEEIAEAFNAYQHGDKQNALKEFAQCGAVIFRIMELVKKEMEAK
;
A
#
# COMPACT_ATOMS: atom_id res chain seq x y z
N MET A 1 20.76 30.36 -18.72
CA MET A 1 21.26 29.18 -17.99
C MET A 1 20.83 27.94 -18.73
N ASN A 2 21.74 27.20 -19.34
CA ASN A 2 21.41 25.90 -19.93
C ASN A 2 21.16 24.91 -18.76
N LYS A 3 19.89 24.59 -18.52
CA LYS A 3 19.54 23.50 -17.60
C LYS A 3 19.94 22.20 -18.30
N GLN A 4 20.92 21.48 -17.79
CA GLN A 4 21.26 20.15 -18.28
C GLN A 4 20.10 19.22 -17.94
N THR A 5 19.46 18.67 -18.96
CA THR A 5 18.39 17.69 -18.83
C THR A 5 19.00 16.32 -18.54
N ASN A 6 18.58 15.69 -17.47
CA ASN A 6 18.96 14.34 -17.08
C ASN A 6 17.75 13.42 -17.14
N ILE A 7 17.96 12.11 -17.35
CA ILE A 7 16.90 11.12 -17.47
C ILE A 7 17.24 9.91 -16.60
N TYR A 8 16.28 9.48 -15.79
CA TYR A 8 16.35 8.24 -15.05
C TYR A 8 15.02 7.48 -15.20
N ARG A 9 15.05 6.25 -15.72
CA ARG A 9 13.86 5.41 -15.96
C ARG A 9 12.73 6.14 -16.69
N ASN A 10 13.06 6.92 -17.72
CA ASN A 10 12.15 7.79 -18.49
C ASN A 10 11.61 9.02 -17.74
N TYR A 11 12.10 9.30 -16.52
CA TYR A 11 11.76 10.52 -15.79
C TYR A 11 12.83 11.58 -16.03
N ILE A 12 12.40 12.78 -16.41
CA ILE A 12 13.28 13.93 -16.65
C ILE A 12 13.49 14.65 -15.32
N PHE A 13 14.75 15.00 -15.03
CA PHE A 13 15.09 15.78 -13.86
C PHE A 13 16.21 16.80 -14.15
N TYR A 14 16.34 17.77 -13.27
CA TYR A 14 17.28 18.87 -13.37
C TYR A 14 18.02 19.07 -12.05
N HIS A 15 19.32 19.31 -12.12
CA HIS A 15 20.09 19.77 -10.96
C HIS A 15 19.85 21.26 -10.73
N LEU A 16 19.50 21.62 -9.49
CA LEU A 16 19.41 22.99 -9.03
C LEU A 16 20.80 23.52 -8.61
N ALA A 17 20.96 24.84 -8.51
CA ALA A 17 22.24 25.45 -8.16
C ALA A 17 22.75 25.08 -6.75
N ASP A 18 21.85 24.69 -5.86
CA ASP A 18 22.13 24.25 -4.48
C ASP A 18 22.35 22.72 -4.35
N GLY A 19 22.40 22.00 -5.48
CA GLY A 19 22.63 20.56 -5.51
C GLY A 19 21.38 19.69 -5.41
N ARG A 20 20.21 20.28 -5.15
CA ARG A 20 18.91 19.57 -5.13
C ARG A 20 18.47 19.18 -6.52
N ILE A 21 17.50 18.28 -6.59
CA ILE A 21 16.91 17.78 -7.84
C ILE A 21 15.47 18.29 -7.97
N LEU A 22 15.15 18.85 -9.14
CA LEU A 22 13.78 19.16 -9.55
C LEU A 22 13.32 18.12 -10.59
N ALA A 23 12.21 17.45 -10.34
CA ALA A 23 11.61 16.53 -11.29
C ALA A 23 10.09 16.74 -11.38
N SER A 24 9.53 16.60 -12.58
CA SER A 24 8.07 16.66 -12.80
C SER A 24 7.50 15.24 -12.79
N MET A 25 6.60 14.98 -11.84
CA MET A 25 5.98 13.68 -11.63
C MET A 25 4.57 13.65 -12.23
N PRO A 26 4.16 12.57 -12.90
CA PRO A 26 2.88 12.54 -13.64
C PRO A 26 1.64 12.80 -12.80
N THR A 27 1.65 12.38 -11.53
CA THR A 27 0.47 12.43 -10.65
C THR A 27 0.49 13.56 -9.63
N VAL A 28 1.66 14.07 -9.28
CA VAL A 28 1.83 15.06 -8.19
C VAL A 28 2.45 16.37 -8.66
N GLY A 29 2.87 16.46 -9.94
CA GLY A 29 3.50 17.66 -10.48
C GLY A 29 4.99 17.77 -10.11
N ASP A 30 5.48 19.00 -9.99
CA ASP A 30 6.90 19.26 -9.72
C ASP A 30 7.25 18.94 -8.26
N MET A 31 8.31 18.15 -8.08
CA MET A 31 8.86 17.77 -6.79
C MET A 31 10.33 18.14 -6.69
N ILE A 32 10.78 18.48 -5.49
CA ILE A 32 12.18 18.76 -5.17
C ILE A 32 12.69 17.68 -4.22
N PHE A 33 13.82 17.09 -4.55
CA PHE A 33 14.53 16.06 -3.76
C PHE A 33 15.87 16.63 -3.30
N GLU A 34 16.32 16.25 -2.12
CA GLU A 34 17.58 16.74 -1.55
C GLU A 34 18.81 16.32 -2.38
N ASN A 35 18.74 15.17 -3.06
CA ASN A 35 19.82 14.67 -3.91
C ASN A 35 19.31 13.62 -4.91
N GLU A 36 20.20 13.22 -5.83
CA GLU A 36 19.89 12.25 -6.88
C GLU A 36 19.58 10.84 -6.34
N THR A 37 20.15 10.46 -5.20
CA THR A 37 19.90 9.16 -4.57
C THR A 37 18.47 9.09 -4.05
N GLU A 38 17.99 10.14 -3.38
CA GLU A 38 16.61 10.24 -2.91
C GLU A 38 15.62 10.23 -4.09
N PHE A 39 15.90 11.01 -5.13
CA PHE A 39 15.09 11.01 -6.35
C PHE A 39 14.99 9.60 -6.97
N LYS A 40 16.12 8.90 -7.15
CA LYS A 40 16.13 7.55 -7.73
C LYS A 40 15.36 6.56 -6.86
N ALA A 41 15.53 6.60 -5.55
CA ALA A 41 14.79 5.74 -4.62
C ALA A 41 13.28 6.00 -4.68
N TYR A 42 12.87 7.27 -4.80
CA TYR A 42 11.47 7.63 -4.98
C TYR A 42 10.90 7.08 -6.30
N ILE A 43 11.61 7.24 -7.43
CA ILE A 43 11.18 6.72 -8.73
C ILE A 43 11.07 5.20 -8.71
N ASP A 44 12.04 4.49 -8.15
CA ASP A 44 12.01 3.04 -8.07
C ASP A 44 10.83 2.55 -7.22
N GLY A 45 10.57 3.18 -6.08
CA GLY A 45 9.40 2.89 -5.25
C GLY A 45 8.07 3.18 -5.96
N TYR A 46 7.99 4.30 -6.68
CA TYR A 46 6.81 4.66 -7.47
C TYR A 46 6.51 3.62 -8.55
N LEU A 47 7.53 3.15 -9.28
CA LEU A 47 7.37 2.15 -10.34
C LEU A 47 6.92 0.79 -9.78
N ILE A 48 7.51 0.35 -8.66
CA ILE A 48 7.08 -0.88 -7.98
C ILE A 48 5.61 -0.77 -7.55
N THR A 49 5.21 0.37 -7.00
CA THR A 49 3.82 0.62 -6.61
C THR A 49 2.88 0.55 -7.82
N GLN A 50 3.26 1.12 -8.97
CA GLN A 50 2.45 1.04 -10.20
C GLN A 50 2.31 -0.41 -10.71
N GLU A 51 3.36 -1.22 -10.65
CA GLU A 51 3.29 -2.64 -11.01
C GLU A 51 2.31 -3.40 -10.10
N HIS A 52 2.35 -3.16 -8.78
CA HIS A 52 1.43 -3.80 -7.84
C HIS A 52 -0.02 -3.34 -8.06
N PHE A 53 -0.26 -2.05 -8.32
CA PHE A 53 -1.60 -1.57 -8.69
C PHE A 53 -2.12 -2.26 -9.93
N LYS A 54 -1.30 -2.42 -10.96
CA LYS A 54 -1.69 -3.11 -12.18
C LYS A 54 -2.07 -4.57 -11.92
N LEU A 55 -1.30 -5.30 -11.11
CA LEU A 55 -1.63 -6.67 -10.73
C LEU A 55 -2.99 -6.75 -10.02
N ILE A 56 -3.22 -5.85 -9.05
CA ILE A 56 -4.51 -5.79 -8.34
C ILE A 56 -5.65 -5.42 -9.27
N GLU A 57 -5.45 -4.47 -10.19
CA GLU A 57 -6.46 -4.07 -11.18
C GLU A 57 -6.82 -5.24 -12.11
N ASP A 58 -5.84 -6.00 -12.58
CA ASP A 58 -6.06 -7.16 -13.44
C ASP A 58 -6.84 -8.25 -12.68
N GLU A 59 -6.47 -8.55 -11.43
CA GLU A 59 -7.21 -9.50 -10.59
C GLU A 59 -8.62 -9.01 -10.24
N LEU A 60 -8.80 -7.71 -10.00
CA LEU A 60 -10.13 -7.13 -9.78
C LEU A 60 -11.03 -7.33 -11.01
N ARG A 61 -10.52 -7.12 -12.22
CA ARG A 61 -11.27 -7.37 -13.46
C ARG A 61 -11.70 -8.83 -13.56
N HIS A 62 -10.81 -9.78 -13.25
CA HIS A 62 -11.12 -11.21 -13.22
C HIS A 62 -12.17 -11.53 -12.16
N ALA A 63 -12.02 -10.98 -10.95
CA ALA A 63 -12.95 -11.20 -9.85
C ALA A 63 -14.35 -10.65 -10.17
N VAL A 64 -14.47 -9.46 -10.76
CA VAL A 64 -15.75 -8.88 -11.18
C VAL A 64 -16.42 -9.72 -12.26
N ALA A 65 -15.65 -10.24 -13.23
CA ALA A 65 -16.19 -11.12 -14.27
C ALA A 65 -16.69 -12.46 -13.71
N LYS A 66 -15.95 -13.03 -12.74
CA LYS A 66 -16.28 -14.31 -12.10
C LYS A 66 -17.42 -14.19 -11.09
N HIS A 67 -17.47 -13.09 -10.36
CA HIS A 67 -18.41 -12.81 -9.27
C HIS A 67 -19.11 -11.47 -9.49
N PRO A 68 -20.04 -11.35 -10.45
CA PRO A 68 -20.71 -10.07 -10.76
C PRO A 68 -21.55 -9.52 -9.61
N LYS A 69 -21.95 -10.39 -8.67
CA LYS A 69 -22.48 -10.01 -7.36
C LYS A 69 -21.41 -10.37 -6.34
N PHE A 70 -20.66 -9.38 -5.87
CA PHE A 70 -19.51 -9.61 -4.97
C PHE A 70 -19.90 -10.37 -3.70
N CYS A 71 -20.97 -9.94 -3.03
CA CYS A 71 -21.49 -10.57 -1.82
C CYS A 71 -22.96 -10.19 -1.59
N GLU A 72 -23.69 -10.98 -0.80
CA GLU A 72 -25.07 -10.69 -0.41
C GLU A 72 -25.17 -9.88 0.91
N GLY A 73 -24.07 -9.83 1.66
CA GLY A 73 -23.94 -9.06 2.90
C GLY A 73 -22.48 -8.74 3.19
N PHE A 74 -22.22 -7.79 4.06
CA PHE A 74 -20.86 -7.39 4.43
C PHE A 74 -20.29 -8.27 5.55
N THR A 75 -21.12 -8.56 6.55
CA THR A 75 -20.80 -9.46 7.67
C THR A 75 -21.99 -10.35 7.94
N ASP A 76 -21.77 -11.51 8.53
CA ASP A 76 -22.84 -12.31 9.12
C ASP A 76 -22.98 -11.98 10.63
N ASP A 77 -24.16 -12.25 11.21
CA ASP A 77 -24.46 -11.94 12.61
C ASP A 77 -23.65 -12.80 13.61
N LEU A 78 -23.04 -13.88 13.13
CA LEU A 78 -22.26 -14.80 13.96
C LEU A 78 -20.82 -14.37 14.16
N THR A 79 -20.30 -13.49 13.29
CA THR A 79 -18.88 -13.07 13.31
C THR A 79 -18.63 -11.81 14.14
N GLY A 80 -19.66 -11.09 14.59
CA GLY A 80 -19.54 -9.81 15.29
C GLY A 80 -18.66 -9.84 16.52
N MET A 81 -18.94 -10.70 17.45
CA MET A 81 -18.14 -10.85 18.68
C MET A 81 -16.72 -11.37 18.39
N MET A 82 -16.55 -12.10 17.28
CA MET A 82 -15.25 -12.68 16.92
C MET A 82 -14.23 -11.63 16.44
N TRP A 83 -14.67 -10.52 15.84
CA TRP A 83 -13.75 -9.50 15.33
C TRP A 83 -13.14 -8.68 16.45
N GLN A 84 -13.91 -8.31 17.48
CA GLN A 84 -13.37 -7.66 18.67
C GLN A 84 -12.33 -8.55 19.37
N GLU A 85 -12.66 -9.82 19.61
CA GLU A 85 -11.75 -10.76 20.24
C GLU A 85 -10.46 -10.99 19.43
N ARG A 86 -10.58 -11.04 18.10
CA ARG A 86 -9.42 -11.16 17.19
C ARG A 86 -8.53 -9.93 17.24
N GLU A 87 -9.11 -8.74 17.20
CA GLU A 87 -8.37 -7.48 17.32
C GLU A 87 -7.59 -7.43 18.64
N GLU A 88 -8.23 -7.71 19.77
CA GLU A 88 -7.58 -7.75 21.08
C GLU A 88 -6.41 -8.74 21.12
N LYS A 89 -6.59 -9.95 20.58
CA LYS A 89 -5.54 -10.98 20.54
C LYS A 89 -4.35 -10.60 19.65
N VAL A 90 -4.62 -10.05 18.47
CA VAL A 90 -3.55 -9.65 17.53
C VAL A 90 -2.77 -8.47 18.10
N LYS A 91 -3.45 -7.46 18.63
CA LYS A 91 -2.82 -6.30 19.31
C LYS A 91 -1.95 -6.74 20.48
N ALA A 92 -2.46 -7.63 21.33
CA ALA A 92 -1.69 -8.18 22.46
C ALA A 92 -0.44 -8.92 21.95
N ARG A 93 -0.57 -9.74 20.91
CA ARG A 93 0.58 -10.43 20.30
C ARG A 93 1.61 -9.43 19.78
N ASN A 94 1.21 -8.44 18.99
CA ASN A 94 2.10 -7.45 18.36
C ASN A 94 2.75 -6.51 19.39
N ALA A 95 2.12 -6.29 20.55
CA ALA A 95 2.71 -5.55 21.65
C ALA A 95 3.84 -6.32 22.38
N HIS A 96 3.80 -7.66 22.38
CA HIS A 96 4.75 -8.50 23.12
C HIS A 96 5.78 -9.22 22.25
N HIS A 97 5.57 -9.25 20.93
CA HIS A 97 6.46 -9.89 19.97
C HIS A 97 6.72 -8.99 18.77
N ALA A 98 7.86 -9.15 18.13
CA ALA A 98 8.13 -8.47 16.87
C ALA A 98 7.01 -8.79 15.84
N PRO A 99 6.33 -7.78 15.27
CA PRO A 99 5.27 -8.01 14.31
C PRO A 99 5.81 -8.66 13.04
N THR A 100 5.04 -9.61 12.51
CA THR A 100 5.27 -10.21 11.20
C THR A 100 4.35 -9.55 10.16
N ALA A 101 4.66 -9.68 8.87
CA ALA A 101 3.80 -9.18 7.80
C ALA A 101 2.36 -9.73 7.91
N GLU A 102 2.22 -11.02 8.23
CA GLU A 102 0.93 -11.67 8.49
C GLU A 102 0.20 -11.03 9.68
N SER A 103 0.87 -10.86 10.81
CA SER A 103 0.21 -10.33 12.01
C SER A 103 -0.19 -8.86 11.88
N VAL A 104 0.57 -8.06 11.13
CA VAL A 104 0.19 -6.67 10.82
C VAL A 104 -1.07 -6.67 9.95
N LEU A 105 -1.11 -7.49 8.89
CA LEU A 105 -2.30 -7.58 8.05
C LEU A 105 -3.54 -8.05 8.82
N MET A 106 -3.36 -9.03 9.71
CA MET A 106 -4.47 -9.53 10.54
C MET A 106 -4.99 -8.50 11.56
N GLU A 107 -4.13 -7.62 12.04
CA GLU A 107 -4.52 -6.49 12.89
C GLU A 107 -5.42 -5.52 12.13
N GLU A 108 -4.99 -5.04 10.96
CA GLU A 108 -5.77 -4.12 10.13
C GLU A 108 -7.12 -4.72 9.69
N ILE A 109 -7.15 -6.01 9.32
CA ILE A 109 -8.39 -6.72 8.97
C ILE A 109 -9.34 -6.77 10.16
N ALA A 110 -8.83 -7.10 11.35
CA ALA A 110 -9.67 -7.20 12.55
C ALA A 110 -10.23 -5.83 12.97
N GLU A 111 -9.41 -4.77 12.91
CA GLU A 111 -9.84 -3.38 13.17
C GLU A 111 -10.91 -2.93 12.18
N ALA A 112 -10.74 -3.20 10.89
CA ALA A 112 -11.68 -2.83 9.84
C ALA A 112 -13.07 -3.45 10.06
N PHE A 113 -13.13 -4.76 10.29
CA PHE A 113 -14.39 -5.45 10.52
C PHE A 113 -15.02 -5.10 11.87
N ASN A 114 -14.20 -4.91 12.91
CA ASN A 114 -14.71 -4.48 14.23
C ASN A 114 -15.32 -3.08 14.16
N ALA A 115 -14.63 -2.12 13.55
CA ALA A 115 -15.15 -0.77 13.32
C ALA A 115 -16.47 -0.79 12.51
N TYR A 116 -16.52 -1.60 11.43
CA TYR A 116 -17.75 -1.73 10.63
C TYR A 116 -18.93 -2.23 11.46
N GLN A 117 -18.73 -3.25 12.29
CA GLN A 117 -19.79 -3.85 13.13
C GLN A 117 -20.29 -2.91 14.22
N HIS A 118 -19.41 -2.04 14.74
CA HIS A 118 -19.81 -0.99 15.69
C HIS A 118 -20.45 0.24 15.02
N GLY A 119 -20.65 0.20 13.69
CA GLY A 119 -21.28 1.27 12.91
C GLY A 119 -20.35 2.40 12.50
N ASP A 120 -19.08 2.35 12.85
CA ASP A 120 -18.07 3.34 12.43
C ASP A 120 -17.54 3.00 11.03
N LYS A 121 -18.39 3.26 10.03
CA LYS A 121 -18.07 2.98 8.61
C LYS A 121 -16.93 3.84 8.08
N GLN A 122 -16.73 5.03 8.64
CA GLN A 122 -15.63 5.90 8.21
C GLN A 122 -14.29 5.35 8.68
N ASN A 123 -14.19 4.91 9.93
CA ASN A 123 -13.00 4.26 10.43
C ASN A 123 -12.77 2.91 9.72
N ALA A 124 -13.82 2.10 9.54
CA ALA A 124 -13.72 0.85 8.80
C ALA A 124 -13.12 1.03 7.39
N LEU A 125 -13.56 2.07 6.65
CA LEU A 125 -13.00 2.38 5.33
C LEU A 125 -11.51 2.72 5.40
N LYS A 126 -11.09 3.46 6.43
CA LYS A 126 -9.69 3.81 6.66
C LYS A 126 -8.86 2.55 6.95
N GLU A 127 -9.34 1.66 7.83
CA GLU A 127 -8.65 0.41 8.17
C GLU A 127 -8.57 -0.54 6.96
N PHE A 128 -9.62 -0.62 6.12
CA PHE A 128 -9.52 -1.35 4.84
C PHE A 128 -8.49 -0.76 3.88
N ALA A 129 -8.30 0.57 3.86
CA ALA A 129 -7.23 1.18 3.08
C ALA A 129 -5.84 0.85 3.65
N GLN A 130 -5.71 0.73 4.98
CA GLN A 130 -4.47 0.26 5.64
C GLN A 130 -4.18 -1.21 5.30
N CYS A 131 -5.20 -2.08 5.27
CA CYS A 131 -5.06 -3.46 4.74
C CYS A 131 -4.44 -3.45 3.33
N GLY A 132 -4.94 -2.58 2.45
CA GLY A 132 -4.39 -2.40 1.10
C GLY A 132 -2.92 -2.01 1.11
N ALA A 133 -2.53 -1.05 1.94
CA ALA A 133 -1.14 -0.61 2.09
C ALA A 133 -0.23 -1.74 2.60
N VAL A 134 -0.69 -2.52 3.57
CA VAL A 134 0.06 -3.68 4.09
C VAL A 134 0.21 -4.76 3.02
N ILE A 135 -0.85 -5.03 2.24
CA ILE A 135 -0.80 -5.99 1.11
C ILE A 135 0.28 -5.57 0.09
N PHE A 136 0.36 -4.29 -0.28
CA PHE A 136 1.42 -3.80 -1.16
C PHE A 136 2.81 -4.11 -0.63
N ARG A 137 3.06 -3.87 0.66
CA ARG A 137 4.34 -4.17 1.29
C ARG A 137 4.64 -5.67 1.34
N ILE A 138 3.62 -6.50 1.52
CA ILE A 138 3.76 -7.97 1.42
C ILE A 138 4.14 -8.38 0.00
N MET A 139 3.52 -7.81 -1.03
CA MET A 139 3.87 -8.07 -2.43
C MET A 139 5.33 -7.70 -2.73
N GLU A 140 5.84 -6.59 -2.18
CA GLU A 140 7.27 -6.22 -2.29
C GLU A 140 8.19 -7.25 -1.66
N LEU A 141 7.82 -7.79 -0.48
CA LEU A 141 8.62 -8.83 0.18
C LEU A 141 8.67 -10.12 -0.65
N VAL A 142 7.52 -10.55 -1.16
CA VAL A 142 7.43 -11.74 -2.02
C VAL A 142 8.26 -11.55 -3.30
N LYS A 143 8.17 -10.38 -3.95
CA LYS A 143 8.97 -10.08 -5.14
C LYS A 143 10.46 -10.15 -4.86
N LYS A 144 10.93 -9.56 -3.74
CA LYS A 144 12.34 -9.65 -3.33
C LYS A 144 12.80 -11.08 -3.10
N GLU A 145 11.96 -11.93 -2.51
CA GLU A 145 12.29 -13.36 -2.31
C GLU A 145 12.37 -14.14 -3.64
N MET A 146 11.56 -13.76 -4.64
CA MET A 146 11.62 -14.35 -5.98
C MET A 146 12.90 -13.94 -6.73
N GLU A 147 13.35 -12.71 -6.56
CA GLU A 147 14.57 -12.16 -7.20
C GLU A 147 15.88 -12.67 -6.53
N ALA A 148 15.83 -13.10 -5.28
CA ALA A 148 16.97 -13.62 -4.53
C ALA A 148 17.35 -15.08 -4.85
N LYS A 149 16.59 -15.77 -5.69
CA LYS A 149 16.81 -17.14 -6.17
C LYS A 149 17.49 -17.16 -7.53
#